data_828fd6367d50200e2d4e205d38f11839
#
_entry.id   828fd6367d50200e2d4e205d38f11839
#
_cell.length_a   1.000
_cell.length_b   1.000
_cell.length_c   1.000
_cell.angle_alpha   90.00
_cell.angle_beta   90.00
_cell.angle_gamma   90.00
#
_symmetry.space_group_name_H-M   'P 1'
#
loop_
_entity.id
_entity.type
_entity.pdbx_description
1 polymer ?
#
loop_
_entity_poly.entity_id
_entity_poly.type
_entity_poly.pdbx_seq_one_letter_code
_entity_poly.pdbx_strand_id
1 'polypeptide(L)'
;MKVVCMLLIIGVLMLGCGKICHHDHYGFKATAQFYPENDSIAVGDTIWFTSSVPVKNTDTISNQIINYGGASNFSTDINFNSIEDPLKISEIEGAIDSFSFISMVGSLKENPFEPKGSLAISYSEGSVYYQNLFAFVALKKGIYAVTVVDIENSYKRCAKAYVSLTLSNINKHQEFLKITYYPGSPFGDTIPEIEQTHTYCFKVY
;
A
#
# COMPACT_ATOMS: atom_id res chain seq x y z
N MET A 1 -45.20 -17.63 40.50
CA MET A 1 -43.77 -18.00 40.31
C MET A 1 -43.34 -18.12 38.85
N LYS A 2 -44.06 -18.79 37.94
CA LYS A 2 -43.63 -18.97 36.53
C LYS A 2 -43.48 -17.67 35.74
N VAL A 3 -44.31 -16.65 35.94
CA VAL A 3 -44.28 -15.38 35.24
C VAL A 3 -43.04 -14.52 35.62
N VAL A 4 -42.64 -14.54 36.90
CA VAL A 4 -41.52 -13.80 37.43
C VAL A 4 -40.17 -14.36 36.85
N CYS A 5 -40.06 -15.69 36.74
CA CYS A 5 -38.90 -16.32 36.13
C CYS A 5 -38.77 -15.95 34.63
N MET A 6 -39.87 -15.85 33.89
CA MET A 6 -39.85 -15.50 32.47
C MET A 6 -39.44 -14.06 32.24
N LEU A 7 -39.86 -13.12 33.08
CA LEU A 7 -39.41 -11.72 33.01
C LEU A 7 -37.93 -11.53 33.36
N LEU A 8 -37.40 -12.34 34.30
CA LEU A 8 -35.96 -12.32 34.61
C LEU A 8 -35.11 -12.83 33.45
N ILE A 9 -35.55 -13.86 32.74
CA ILE A 9 -34.82 -14.39 31.57
C ILE A 9 -34.80 -13.37 30.40
N ILE A 10 -35.92 -12.68 30.16
CA ILE A 10 -36.01 -11.62 29.14
C ILE A 10 -35.11 -10.43 29.51
N GLY A 11 -35.07 -10.06 30.81
CA GLY A 11 -34.17 -9.00 31.29
C GLY A 11 -32.69 -9.30 31.09
N VAL A 12 -32.26 -10.56 31.29
CA VAL A 12 -30.85 -10.98 31.07
C VAL A 12 -30.49 -11.03 29.58
N LEU A 13 -31.44 -11.38 28.70
CA LEU A 13 -31.22 -11.36 27.25
C LEU A 13 -31.09 -9.95 26.67
N MET A 14 -31.73 -8.96 27.30
CA MET A 14 -31.63 -7.56 26.90
C MET A 14 -30.36 -6.88 27.40
N LEU A 15 -29.67 -7.43 28.42
CA LEU A 15 -28.35 -6.95 28.88
C LEU A 15 -27.18 -7.39 27.98
N GLY A 16 -27.45 -8.24 27.00
CA GLY A 16 -26.54 -8.56 25.92
C GLY A 16 -26.47 -7.45 24.86
N CYS A 17 -26.55 -6.18 25.25
CA CYS A 17 -26.25 -5.05 24.36
C CYS A 17 -24.82 -5.24 23.82
N GLY A 18 -24.75 -5.72 22.59
CA GLY A 18 -23.51 -5.70 21.84
C GLY A 18 -22.90 -4.31 22.00
N LYS A 19 -21.66 -4.25 22.44
CA LYS A 19 -20.90 -2.99 22.50
C LYS A 19 -21.09 -2.32 21.15
N ILE A 20 -21.83 -1.20 21.14
CA ILE A 20 -21.90 -0.35 19.94
C ILE A 20 -20.47 0.06 19.70
N CYS A 21 -19.87 -0.49 18.63
CA CYS A 21 -18.55 -0.07 18.23
C CYS A 21 -18.62 1.37 17.74
N HIS A 22 -18.16 2.32 18.53
CA HIS A 22 -17.74 3.59 18.00
C HIS A 22 -16.50 3.31 17.15
N HIS A 23 -16.61 3.55 15.85
CA HIS A 23 -15.48 3.39 14.93
C HIS A 23 -14.52 4.57 15.12
N ASP A 24 -13.52 4.37 15.96
CA ASP A 24 -12.40 5.31 16.02
C ASP A 24 -11.64 5.25 14.69
N HIS A 25 -11.26 6.41 14.18
CA HIS A 25 -10.44 6.55 12.99
C HIS A 25 -9.08 7.10 13.38
N TYR A 26 -8.03 6.40 12.97
CA TYR A 26 -6.65 6.83 13.20
C TYR A 26 -5.96 7.08 11.86
N GLY A 27 -5.11 8.12 11.83
CA GLY A 27 -4.21 8.43 10.74
C GLY A 27 -2.76 8.21 11.16
N PHE A 28 -2.00 7.43 10.41
CA PHE A 28 -0.58 7.23 10.65
C PHE A 28 0.23 7.63 9.42
N LYS A 29 1.52 7.92 9.63
CA LYS A 29 2.50 8.10 8.57
C LYS A 29 3.59 7.06 8.69
N ALA A 30 4.03 6.55 7.56
CA ALA A 30 5.15 5.63 7.47
C ALA A 30 5.91 5.83 6.16
N THR A 31 7.10 5.25 6.09
CA THR A 31 7.95 5.34 4.91
C THR A 31 8.14 3.97 4.28
N ALA A 32 8.27 3.98 2.97
CA ALA A 32 8.68 2.86 2.17
C ALA A 32 9.94 3.24 1.37
N GLN A 33 10.69 2.25 0.90
CA GLN A 33 11.93 2.47 0.18
C GLN A 33 12.16 1.38 -0.86
N PHE A 34 12.65 1.79 -2.03
CA PHE A 34 13.25 0.90 -3.01
C PHE A 34 14.77 0.97 -2.94
N TYR A 35 15.47 -0.16 -3.09
CA TYR A 35 16.94 -0.20 -3.17
C TYR A 35 17.45 -1.35 -4.04
N PRO A 36 18.60 -1.19 -4.72
CA PRO A 36 19.37 0.05 -4.81
C PRO A 36 18.58 1.16 -5.52
N GLU A 37 18.94 2.42 -5.22
CA GLU A 37 18.37 3.63 -5.84
C GLU A 37 19.01 3.86 -7.21
N ASN A 38 18.68 3.03 -8.17
CA ASN A 38 19.26 3.12 -9.52
C ASN A 38 18.21 3.65 -10.51
N ASP A 39 18.65 4.58 -11.38
CA ASP A 39 17.86 5.12 -12.48
C ASP A 39 17.61 4.10 -13.56
N SER A 40 18.55 3.15 -13.66
CA SER A 40 18.54 2.11 -14.66
C SER A 40 19.21 0.85 -14.14
N ILE A 41 18.66 -0.28 -14.56
CA ILE A 41 19.13 -1.62 -14.21
C ILE A 41 19.15 -2.47 -15.48
N ALA A 42 19.90 -3.56 -15.44
CA ALA A 42 19.87 -4.56 -16.51
C ALA A 42 18.73 -5.57 -16.32
N VAL A 43 18.34 -6.26 -17.40
CA VAL A 43 17.51 -7.47 -17.30
C VAL A 43 18.23 -8.49 -16.41
N GLY A 44 17.54 -9.04 -15.41
CA GLY A 44 18.09 -9.95 -14.41
C GLY A 44 18.50 -9.27 -13.09
N ASP A 45 18.62 -7.95 -13.08
CA ASP A 45 18.90 -7.21 -11.85
C ASP A 45 17.68 -7.20 -10.91
N THR A 46 17.96 -7.02 -9.62
CA THR A 46 16.98 -7.08 -8.55
C THR A 46 16.83 -5.73 -7.87
N ILE A 47 15.59 -5.30 -7.70
CA ILE A 47 15.21 -4.18 -6.84
C ILE A 47 14.48 -4.74 -5.62
N TRP A 48 14.84 -4.25 -4.45
CA TRP A 48 14.19 -4.56 -3.19
C TRP A 48 13.22 -3.44 -2.80
N PHE A 49 12.10 -3.84 -2.25
CA PHE A 49 11.16 -2.95 -1.58
C PHE A 49 11.10 -3.29 -0.11
N THR A 50 11.13 -2.28 0.74
CA THR A 50 10.89 -2.43 2.16
C THR A 50 9.97 -1.33 2.68
N SER A 51 9.09 -1.69 3.59
CA SER A 51 8.35 -0.72 4.36
C SER A 51 8.12 -1.22 5.79
N SER A 52 8.05 -0.27 6.72
CA SER A 52 7.82 -0.58 8.12
C SER A 52 6.91 0.46 8.77
N VAL A 53 5.88 0.00 9.48
CA VAL A 53 4.94 0.84 10.20
C VAL A 53 5.04 0.51 11.69
N PRO A 54 5.39 1.46 12.57
CA PRO A 54 5.47 1.19 14.00
C PRO A 54 4.14 0.69 14.57
N VAL A 55 4.20 -0.36 15.40
CA VAL A 55 3.03 -0.86 16.16
C VAL A 55 2.51 0.22 17.12
N LYS A 56 3.41 1.01 17.70
CA LYS A 56 3.08 2.24 18.46
C LYS A 56 3.40 3.43 17.58
N ASN A 57 2.38 4.13 17.12
CA ASN A 57 2.55 5.25 16.20
C ASN A 57 1.76 6.46 16.69
N THR A 58 2.18 7.65 16.29
CA THR A 58 1.47 8.89 16.58
C THR A 58 0.31 9.04 15.60
N ASP A 59 -0.89 9.13 16.14
CA ASP A 59 -2.08 9.43 15.36
C ASP A 59 -2.04 10.89 14.87
N THR A 60 -2.12 11.09 13.57
CA THR A 60 -2.05 12.42 12.95
C THR A 60 -3.30 13.28 13.20
N ILE A 61 -4.40 12.65 13.67
CA ILE A 61 -5.66 13.33 13.96
C ILE A 61 -5.65 13.87 15.39
N SER A 62 -5.31 13.02 16.37
CA SER A 62 -5.34 13.37 17.79
C SER A 62 -3.99 13.77 18.37
N ASN A 63 -2.89 13.56 17.66
CA ASN A 63 -1.50 13.68 18.13
C ASN A 63 -1.16 12.78 19.34
N GLN A 64 -1.93 11.72 19.55
CA GLN A 64 -1.68 10.76 20.63
C GLN A 64 -0.91 9.55 20.13
N ILE A 65 -0.13 8.92 21.00
CA ILE A 65 0.53 7.64 20.69
C ILE A 65 -0.48 6.51 20.84
N ILE A 66 -0.77 5.85 19.74
CA ILE A 66 -1.71 4.73 19.66
C ILE A 66 -0.94 3.42 19.51
N ASN A 67 -1.24 2.44 20.34
CA ASN A 67 -0.76 1.07 20.13
C ASN A 67 -1.76 0.34 19.21
N TYR A 68 -1.37 0.14 17.96
CA TYR A 68 -2.19 -0.48 16.92
C TYR A 68 -1.81 -1.96 16.66
N GLY A 69 -1.04 -2.61 17.52
CA GLY A 69 -0.71 -4.05 17.42
C GLY A 69 -1.94 -4.95 17.45
N GLY A 70 -1.91 -6.06 16.71
CA GLY A 70 -3.03 -6.99 16.52
C GLY A 70 -4.08 -6.47 15.54
N ALA A 71 -3.73 -5.57 14.62
CA ALA A 71 -4.62 -5.14 13.57
C ALA A 71 -4.79 -6.23 12.51
N SER A 72 -6.00 -6.39 11.98
CA SER A 72 -6.28 -7.24 10.82
C SER A 72 -6.21 -6.43 9.53
N ASN A 73 -6.04 -7.13 8.40
CA ASN A 73 -5.99 -6.55 7.06
C ASN A 73 -4.94 -5.43 6.91
N PHE A 74 -3.77 -5.62 7.53
CA PHE A 74 -2.67 -4.68 7.37
C PHE A 74 -1.97 -4.96 6.05
N SER A 75 -2.52 -4.36 4.98
CA SER A 75 -2.10 -4.59 3.60
C SER A 75 -2.23 -3.33 2.76
N THR A 76 -1.44 -3.26 1.71
CA THR A 76 -1.51 -2.22 0.67
C THR A 76 -1.38 -2.85 -0.70
N ASP A 77 -1.64 -2.07 -1.73
CA ASP A 77 -1.35 -2.44 -3.11
C ASP A 77 -0.08 -1.75 -3.61
N ILE A 78 0.60 -2.41 -4.53
CA ILE A 78 1.70 -1.85 -5.30
C ILE A 78 1.43 -2.06 -6.79
N ASN A 79 1.45 -0.97 -7.54
CA ASN A 79 1.11 -0.96 -8.95
C ASN A 79 2.38 -0.90 -9.80
N PHE A 80 2.50 -1.83 -10.75
CA PHE A 80 3.59 -1.88 -11.72
C PHE A 80 3.04 -1.48 -13.08
N ASN A 81 3.53 -0.39 -13.62
CA ASN A 81 3.10 0.15 -14.90
C ASN A 81 4.28 0.26 -15.87
N SER A 82 4.04 -0.06 -17.13
CA SER A 82 4.96 0.26 -18.22
C SER A 82 4.70 1.70 -18.67
N ILE A 83 5.75 2.49 -18.80
CA ILE A 83 5.69 3.82 -19.39
C ILE A 83 6.13 3.68 -20.85
N GLU A 84 5.16 3.65 -21.74
CA GLU A 84 5.41 3.61 -23.18
C GLU A 84 5.44 5.01 -23.81
N ASP A 85 5.83 5.07 -25.10
CA ASP A 85 5.83 6.30 -25.89
C ASP A 85 4.43 6.98 -25.83
N PRO A 86 4.34 8.24 -25.40
CA PRO A 86 3.10 8.97 -25.24
C PRO A 86 2.25 9.08 -26.52
N LEU A 87 2.85 8.91 -27.68
CA LEU A 87 2.10 8.88 -28.95
C LEU A 87 1.33 7.57 -29.19
N LYS A 88 1.54 6.56 -28.34
CA LYS A 88 0.90 5.23 -28.42
C LYS A 88 -0.03 4.93 -27.25
N ILE A 89 -0.12 5.83 -26.27
CA ILE A 89 -0.85 5.55 -25.02
C ILE A 89 -2.34 5.78 -25.24
N SER A 90 -3.08 4.71 -25.37
CA SER A 90 -4.51 4.68 -25.03
C SER A 90 -4.78 4.18 -23.62
N GLU A 91 -3.83 3.48 -22.99
CA GLU A 91 -4.01 2.86 -21.67
C GLU A 91 -2.63 2.72 -20.98
N ILE A 92 -2.56 2.99 -19.67
CA ILE A 92 -1.43 2.59 -18.83
C ILE A 92 -1.48 1.08 -18.72
N GLU A 93 -0.54 0.39 -19.33
CA GLU A 93 -0.50 -1.07 -19.29
C GLU A 93 0.17 -1.55 -17.99
N GLY A 94 -0.53 -2.46 -17.30
CA GLY A 94 0.03 -3.16 -16.15
C GLY A 94 1.23 -4.01 -16.55
N ALA A 95 2.30 -3.98 -15.76
CA ALA A 95 3.60 -4.54 -16.10
C ALA A 95 4.06 -5.68 -15.16
N ILE A 96 3.17 -6.32 -14.41
CA ILE A 96 3.53 -7.43 -13.50
C ILE A 96 4.31 -8.53 -14.23
N ASP A 97 3.89 -8.90 -15.43
CA ASP A 97 4.55 -9.92 -16.25
C ASP A 97 5.97 -9.54 -16.73
N SER A 98 6.40 -8.32 -16.43
CA SER A 98 7.77 -7.87 -16.74
C SER A 98 8.74 -8.12 -15.59
N PHE A 99 8.25 -8.72 -14.50
CA PHE A 99 9.03 -9.00 -13.29
C PHE A 99 8.74 -10.39 -12.74
N SER A 100 9.70 -10.92 -12.00
CA SER A 100 9.49 -12.04 -11.08
C SER A 100 9.64 -11.54 -9.64
N PHE A 101 8.91 -12.13 -8.69
CA PHE A 101 8.79 -11.61 -7.33
C PHE A 101 9.26 -12.63 -6.31
N ILE A 102 9.94 -12.15 -5.26
CA ILE A 102 10.45 -12.94 -4.14
C ILE A 102 10.00 -12.25 -2.85
N SER A 103 9.11 -12.88 -2.09
CA SER A 103 8.68 -12.38 -0.78
C SER A 103 9.58 -12.92 0.31
N MET A 104 10.13 -12.04 1.16
CA MET A 104 10.99 -12.37 2.30
C MET A 104 10.27 -12.16 3.63
N VAL A 105 9.53 -11.07 3.78
CA VAL A 105 8.73 -10.73 4.97
C VAL A 105 7.37 -10.24 4.51
N GLY A 106 6.31 -10.76 5.11
CA GLY A 106 4.95 -10.53 4.64
C GLY A 106 4.57 -11.48 3.51
N SER A 107 3.61 -11.11 2.71
CA SER A 107 3.19 -11.89 1.54
C SER A 107 2.81 -11.01 0.36
N LEU A 108 2.97 -11.56 -0.84
CA LEU A 108 2.55 -10.96 -2.11
C LEU A 108 1.46 -11.84 -2.72
N LYS A 109 0.44 -11.20 -3.28
CA LYS A 109 -0.61 -11.87 -4.07
C LYS A 109 -1.01 -10.96 -5.22
N GLU A 110 -1.28 -11.54 -6.37
CA GLU A 110 -1.91 -10.78 -7.45
C GLU A 110 -3.27 -10.25 -6.99
N ASN A 111 -3.55 -9.01 -7.30
CA ASN A 111 -4.87 -8.44 -7.04
C ASN A 111 -5.86 -8.94 -8.12
N PRO A 112 -6.85 -9.76 -7.76
CA PRO A 112 -7.77 -10.34 -8.75
C PRO A 112 -8.70 -9.28 -9.38
N PHE A 113 -8.79 -8.10 -8.79
CA PHE A 113 -9.65 -7.01 -9.29
C PHE A 113 -8.91 -6.07 -10.24
N GLU A 114 -7.57 -6.07 -10.19
CA GLU A 114 -6.69 -5.29 -11.06
C GLU A 114 -5.64 -6.20 -11.71
N PRO A 115 -6.07 -7.12 -12.57
CA PRO A 115 -5.15 -8.05 -13.20
C PRO A 115 -4.14 -7.30 -14.07
N LYS A 116 -2.89 -7.76 -14.06
CA LYS A 116 -1.73 -7.29 -14.82
C LYS A 116 -0.97 -6.08 -14.29
N GLY A 117 -1.49 -5.32 -13.32
CA GLY A 117 -0.83 -4.10 -12.85
C GLY A 117 -0.59 -4.03 -11.34
N SER A 118 -1.33 -4.78 -10.51
CA SER A 118 -1.33 -4.61 -9.07
C SER A 118 -1.04 -5.88 -8.29
N LEU A 119 -0.19 -5.76 -7.27
CA LEU A 119 0.07 -6.80 -6.26
C LEU A 119 -0.42 -6.31 -4.91
N ALA A 120 -1.22 -7.13 -4.22
CA ALA A 120 -1.55 -6.92 -2.82
C ALA A 120 -0.37 -7.37 -1.94
N ILE A 121 0.09 -6.47 -1.08
CA ILE A 121 1.17 -6.69 -0.13
C ILE A 121 0.58 -6.78 1.27
N SER A 122 0.75 -7.92 1.95
CA SER A 122 0.39 -8.04 3.36
C SER A 122 1.62 -7.94 4.23
N TYR A 123 1.50 -7.23 5.34
CA TYR A 123 2.57 -7.03 6.30
C TYR A 123 2.61 -8.15 7.34
N SER A 124 3.81 -8.50 7.76
CA SER A 124 4.02 -9.33 8.96
C SER A 124 4.09 -8.46 10.20
N GLU A 125 3.32 -8.80 11.23
CA GLU A 125 3.38 -8.13 12.53
C GLU A 125 4.54 -8.69 13.36
N GLY A 126 5.44 -7.79 13.75
CA GLY A 126 6.44 -8.04 14.78
C GLY A 126 6.07 -7.35 16.09
N SER A 127 6.95 -7.44 17.09
CA SER A 127 6.72 -6.81 18.40
C SER A 127 6.74 -5.28 18.36
N VAL A 128 7.43 -4.70 17.39
CA VAL A 128 7.66 -3.24 17.28
C VAL A 128 7.09 -2.67 15.98
N TYR A 129 7.10 -3.44 14.90
CA TYR A 129 6.72 -2.99 13.57
C TYR A 129 5.84 -4.01 12.86
N TYR A 130 4.91 -3.51 12.02
CA TYR A 130 4.43 -4.19 10.84
C TYR A 130 5.45 -4.02 9.74
N GLN A 131 5.90 -5.10 9.12
CA GLN A 131 6.99 -5.07 8.15
C GLN A 131 6.63 -5.80 6.87
N ASN A 132 7.15 -5.28 5.77
CA ASN A 132 7.16 -5.94 4.49
C ASN A 132 8.55 -5.83 3.86
N LEU A 133 9.01 -6.91 3.25
CA LEU A 133 10.24 -6.98 2.48
C LEU A 133 10.04 -7.94 1.32
N PHE A 134 10.16 -7.45 0.11
CA PHE A 134 10.18 -8.28 -1.09
C PHE A 134 11.17 -7.74 -2.12
N ALA A 135 11.48 -8.58 -3.09
CA ALA A 135 12.27 -8.19 -4.25
C ALA A 135 11.51 -8.43 -5.54
N PHE A 136 11.84 -7.68 -6.57
CA PHE A 136 11.43 -7.97 -7.92
C PHE A 136 12.63 -7.94 -8.85
N VAL A 137 12.67 -8.92 -9.77
CA VAL A 137 13.73 -9.12 -10.75
C VAL A 137 13.20 -8.71 -12.11
N ALA A 138 13.90 -7.82 -12.80
CA ALA A 138 13.51 -7.36 -14.13
C ALA A 138 13.65 -8.48 -15.17
N LEU A 139 12.59 -8.79 -15.91
CA LEU A 139 12.58 -9.80 -16.97
C LEU A 139 12.54 -9.20 -18.36
N LYS A 140 12.05 -7.97 -18.52
CA LYS A 140 11.86 -7.31 -19.81
C LYS A 140 12.44 -5.90 -19.78
N LYS A 141 13.00 -5.48 -20.93
CA LYS A 141 13.46 -4.09 -21.16
C LYS A 141 12.24 -3.16 -21.22
N GLY A 142 12.41 -1.93 -20.73
CA GLY A 142 11.34 -0.92 -20.75
C GLY A 142 11.60 0.21 -19.76
N ILE A 143 10.68 1.14 -19.69
CA ILE A 143 10.61 2.16 -18.64
C ILE A 143 9.41 1.81 -17.77
N TYR A 144 9.61 1.80 -16.47
CA TYR A 144 8.60 1.35 -15.52
C TYR A 144 8.39 2.37 -14.41
N ALA A 145 7.15 2.46 -13.97
CA ALA A 145 6.72 3.18 -12.77
C ALA A 145 6.12 2.19 -11.78
N VAL A 146 6.59 2.22 -10.54
CA VAL A 146 6.09 1.39 -9.46
C VAL A 146 5.52 2.30 -8.38
N THR A 147 4.20 2.29 -8.23
CA THR A 147 3.46 3.16 -7.30
C THR A 147 3.02 2.37 -6.08
N VAL A 148 3.34 2.87 -4.90
CA VAL A 148 2.91 2.31 -3.61
C VAL A 148 1.62 3.00 -3.19
N VAL A 149 0.59 2.24 -2.87
CA VAL A 149 -0.69 2.78 -2.39
C VAL A 149 -0.68 2.85 -0.86
N ASP A 150 -1.43 3.78 -0.31
CA ASP A 150 -1.62 3.90 1.14
C ASP A 150 -2.39 2.70 1.73
N ILE A 151 -2.19 2.41 3.03
CA ILE A 151 -2.96 1.37 3.72
C ILE A 151 -4.29 1.98 4.16
N GLU A 152 -5.37 1.63 3.48
CA GLU A 152 -6.66 2.28 3.68
C GLU A 152 -7.61 1.55 4.65
N ASN A 153 -7.46 0.23 4.80
CA ASN A 153 -8.46 -0.61 5.44
C ASN A 153 -7.88 -1.54 6.50
N SER A 154 -7.00 -1.02 7.35
CA SER A 154 -6.54 -1.76 8.53
C SER A 154 -7.53 -1.62 9.68
N TYR A 155 -7.86 -2.73 10.33
CA TYR A 155 -8.83 -2.76 11.42
C TYR A 155 -8.23 -3.36 12.69
N LYS A 156 -8.50 -2.72 13.83
CA LYS A 156 -8.24 -3.28 15.14
C LYS A 156 -9.50 -3.16 16.00
N ARG A 157 -10.18 -4.27 16.27
CA ARG A 157 -11.47 -4.30 16.97
C ARG A 157 -12.50 -3.40 16.24
N CYS A 158 -12.88 -2.28 16.87
CA CYS A 158 -13.81 -1.31 16.31
C CYS A 158 -13.14 -0.08 15.73
N ALA A 159 -11.81 -0.04 15.68
CA ALA A 159 -11.06 1.08 15.12
C ALA A 159 -10.58 0.77 13.69
N LYS A 160 -10.62 1.77 12.83
CA LYS A 160 -10.06 1.74 11.48
C LYS A 160 -8.83 2.65 11.43
N ALA A 161 -7.77 2.22 10.78
CA ALA A 161 -6.63 3.06 10.52
C ALA A 161 -6.38 3.23 9.03
N TYR A 162 -5.93 4.43 8.69
CA TYR A 162 -5.33 4.81 7.43
C TYR A 162 -3.84 5.08 7.67
N VAL A 163 -2.98 4.54 6.82
CA VAL A 163 -1.54 4.80 6.90
C VAL A 163 -1.07 5.39 5.58
N SER A 164 -0.67 6.66 5.61
CA SER A 164 -0.02 7.28 4.46
C SER A 164 1.41 6.77 4.35
N LEU A 165 1.70 6.12 3.23
CA LEU A 165 3.01 5.58 2.89
C LEU A 165 3.69 6.54 1.90
N THR A 166 4.85 7.09 2.28
CA THR A 166 5.65 7.91 1.36
C THR A 166 6.98 7.24 1.09
N LEU A 167 7.48 7.36 -0.12
CA LEU A 167 8.82 6.89 -0.46
C LEU A 167 9.87 7.80 0.17
N SER A 168 10.81 7.22 0.92
CA SER A 168 11.92 7.97 1.51
C SER A 168 12.97 8.35 0.46
N ASN A 169 13.05 7.58 -0.60
CA ASN A 169 13.93 7.80 -1.74
C ASN A 169 13.09 8.17 -2.97
N ILE A 170 12.60 9.40 -2.98
CA ILE A 170 12.04 9.98 -4.20
C ILE A 170 13.24 10.15 -5.13
N ASN A 171 13.39 9.19 -6.02
CA ASN A 171 14.48 9.25 -6.96
C ASN A 171 14.29 10.42 -7.94
N LYS A 172 15.37 10.87 -8.51
CA LYS A 172 15.43 11.95 -9.50
C LYS A 172 14.70 11.60 -10.81
N HIS A 173 14.00 10.45 -10.88
CA HIS A 173 13.44 9.84 -12.09
C HIS A 173 12.00 10.24 -12.36
N GLN A 174 11.47 11.19 -11.62
CA GLN A 174 10.22 11.86 -11.98
C GLN A 174 10.25 12.42 -13.41
N GLU A 175 11.45 12.59 -14.00
CA GLU A 175 11.58 12.91 -15.41
C GLU A 175 10.93 11.86 -16.33
N PHE A 176 10.88 10.58 -15.92
CA PHE A 176 10.16 9.55 -16.67
C PHE A 176 8.64 9.73 -16.59
N LEU A 177 8.13 10.26 -15.49
CA LEU A 177 6.70 10.59 -15.38
C LEU A 177 6.31 11.72 -16.33
N LYS A 178 7.24 12.59 -16.72
CA LYS A 178 6.99 13.63 -17.74
C LYS A 178 6.69 13.07 -19.12
N ILE A 179 7.04 11.80 -19.37
CA ILE A 179 6.62 11.10 -20.59
C ILE A 179 5.11 10.91 -20.60
N THR A 180 4.51 10.68 -19.44
CA THR A 180 3.07 10.50 -19.29
C THR A 180 2.33 11.84 -19.09
N TYR A 181 2.93 12.76 -18.30
CA TYR A 181 2.35 14.04 -17.94
C TYR A 181 3.05 15.17 -18.69
N TYR A 182 2.49 15.60 -19.81
CA TYR A 182 3.01 16.67 -20.68
C TYR A 182 1.87 17.54 -21.22
N PRO A 183 2.14 18.76 -21.71
CA PRO A 183 1.11 19.61 -22.30
C PRO A 183 0.38 18.89 -23.46
N GLY A 184 -0.93 18.73 -23.30
CA GLY A 184 -1.78 18.00 -24.24
C GLY A 184 -1.92 16.50 -23.99
N SER A 185 -1.31 15.96 -22.92
CA SER A 185 -1.53 14.58 -22.49
C SER A 185 -2.98 14.37 -22.01
N PRO A 186 -3.58 13.19 -22.28
CA PRO A 186 -4.88 12.84 -21.72
C PRO A 186 -4.85 12.72 -20.18
N PHE A 187 -3.67 12.60 -19.57
CA PHE A 187 -3.47 12.54 -18.11
C PHE A 187 -3.18 13.91 -17.48
N GLY A 188 -3.14 15.00 -18.29
CA GLY A 188 -2.80 16.36 -17.84
C GLY A 188 -1.33 16.70 -18.05
N ASP A 189 -0.97 17.93 -17.75
CA ASP A 189 0.37 18.52 -17.95
C ASP A 189 1.17 18.65 -16.64
N THR A 190 0.57 18.26 -15.52
CA THR A 190 1.18 18.35 -14.20
C THR A 190 1.18 16.98 -13.52
N ILE A 191 2.34 16.53 -13.07
CA ILE A 191 2.47 15.28 -12.32
C ILE A 191 1.71 15.43 -10.98
N PRO A 192 0.71 14.58 -10.67
CA PRO A 192 -0.02 14.65 -9.41
C PRO A 192 0.91 14.50 -8.20
N GLU A 193 0.59 15.15 -7.08
CA GLU A 193 1.40 15.09 -5.85
C GLU A 193 1.60 13.64 -5.36
N ILE A 194 0.56 12.81 -5.48
CA ILE A 194 0.64 11.39 -5.10
C ILE A 194 1.69 10.65 -5.94
N GLU A 195 1.75 10.91 -7.24
CA GLU A 195 2.77 10.30 -8.11
C GLU A 195 4.18 10.75 -7.72
N GLN A 196 4.33 12.00 -7.30
CA GLN A 196 5.62 12.55 -6.89
C GLN A 196 6.16 11.93 -5.60
N THR A 197 5.29 11.47 -4.71
CA THR A 197 5.66 10.98 -3.37
C THR A 197 5.56 9.47 -3.21
N HIS A 198 4.86 8.78 -4.12
CA HIS A 198 4.55 7.36 -4.01
C HIS A 198 5.08 6.52 -5.17
N THR A 199 5.64 7.14 -6.21
CA THR A 199 6.07 6.43 -7.42
C THR A 199 7.59 6.42 -7.58
N TYR A 200 8.12 5.22 -7.80
CA TYR A 200 9.51 4.95 -8.14
C TYR A 200 9.60 4.59 -9.63
N CYS A 201 10.39 5.35 -10.40
CA CYS A 201 10.56 5.13 -11.83
C CYS A 201 11.98 4.68 -12.15
N PHE A 202 12.11 3.76 -13.10
CA PHE A 202 13.42 3.27 -13.55
C PHE A 202 13.34 2.71 -14.97
N LYS A 203 14.51 2.60 -15.61
CA LYS A 203 14.66 2.00 -16.93
C LYS A 203 15.35 0.63 -16.80
N VAL A 204 14.87 -0.35 -17.56
CA VAL A 204 15.51 -1.66 -17.75
C VAL A 204 16.11 -1.71 -19.15
N TYR A 205 17.41 -2.01 -19.29
CA TYR A 205 18.14 -2.10 -20.58
C TYR A 205 18.71 -3.50 -20.87
#